data_36969f8e4c545eaa2b3e9eb75da3a092
#
_entry.id   36969f8e4c545eaa2b3e9eb75da3a092
#
_cell.length_a   1.000
_cell.length_b   1.000
_cell.length_c   1.000
_cell.angle_alpha   90.00
_cell.angle_beta   90.00
_cell.angle_gamma   90.00
#
_symmetry.space_group_name_H-M   'P 1'
#
loop_
_entity.id
_entity.type
_entity.pdbx_description
1 polymer ?
#
loop_
_entity_poly.entity_id
_entity_poly.type
_entity_poly.pdbx_seq_one_letter_code
_entity_poly.pdbx_strand_id
1 'polypeptide(L)'
;DAVSGNINCPLPVTRSASYFALRVLLPKDILANAGTYAPLTVEAPRGSLVNATYPSAVVAGNVETSNRIADTVLAALAGFAPETIPAQGQGTMNNLLIGGPGWTYYETIGGGQGASNRGSGPSGVHVGMSNTLNTPIEAFEMEYPMRVERYELLYGSGGDGEHRGGDGIVRAVRVLEPASLSLLTDRRRHGPHGACGGEPGRVGRNLLGGEELPPKVSREMEEGDVVTVETPGGGGYGHAGGGT
;
A
#
# COMPACT_ATOMS: atom_id res chain seq x y z
N ASP A 1 17.99 13.67 -3.42
CA ASP A 1 17.45 14.96 -2.99
C ASP A 1 15.99 14.82 -2.58
N ALA A 2 15.49 15.75 -1.75
CA ALA A 2 14.07 15.91 -1.50
C ALA A 2 13.35 16.27 -2.81
N VAL A 3 12.06 15.87 -2.93
CA VAL A 3 11.25 16.14 -4.11
C VAL A 3 10.24 17.25 -3.83
N SER A 4 9.76 17.89 -4.89
CA SER A 4 8.59 18.77 -4.78
C SER A 4 7.36 17.91 -4.49
N GLY A 5 6.52 18.32 -3.54
CA GLY A 5 5.35 17.58 -3.10
C GLY A 5 5.54 16.97 -1.70
N ASN A 6 4.59 16.16 -1.27
CA ASN A 6 4.41 15.79 0.14
C ASN A 6 4.91 14.39 0.51
N ILE A 7 5.58 13.69 -0.41
CA ILE A 7 6.06 12.30 -0.20
C ILE A 7 7.43 12.20 0.48
N ASN A 8 8.05 13.32 0.82
CA ASN A 8 9.32 13.29 1.53
C ASN A 8 9.14 12.69 2.92
N CYS A 9 10.18 12.03 3.41
CA CYS A 9 10.14 11.23 4.62
C CYS A 9 11.18 11.73 5.64
N PRO A 10 10.80 12.05 6.87
CA PRO A 10 11.78 12.39 7.90
C PRO A 10 12.50 11.11 8.38
N LEU A 11 13.75 11.25 8.81
CA LEU A 11 14.61 10.12 9.21
C LEU A 11 13.97 9.16 10.23
N PRO A 12 13.21 9.60 11.24
CA PRO A 12 12.54 8.66 12.16
C PRO A 12 11.59 7.70 11.47
N VAL A 13 10.86 8.14 10.44
CA VAL A 13 9.96 7.27 9.67
C VAL A 13 10.77 6.28 8.83
N THR A 14 11.86 6.72 8.21
CA THR A 14 12.78 5.84 7.47
C THR A 14 13.35 4.74 8.37
N ARG A 15 13.77 5.10 9.59
CA ARG A 15 14.23 4.13 10.58
C ARG A 15 13.14 3.14 10.97
N SER A 16 11.92 3.62 11.24
CA SER A 16 10.79 2.76 11.61
C SER A 16 10.43 1.78 10.48
N ALA A 17 10.41 2.21 9.23
CA ALA A 17 10.15 1.35 8.09
C ALA A 17 11.26 0.29 7.88
N SER A 18 12.53 0.67 8.12
CA SER A 18 13.67 -0.26 8.07
C SER A 18 13.59 -1.29 9.20
N TYR A 19 13.25 -0.88 10.41
CA TYR A 19 13.06 -1.78 11.56
C TYR A 19 11.89 -2.74 11.35
N PHE A 20 10.80 -2.26 10.76
CA PHE A 20 9.68 -3.11 10.36
C PHE A 20 10.12 -4.21 9.40
N ALA A 21 10.86 -3.88 8.34
CA ALA A 21 11.36 -4.87 7.39
C ALA A 21 12.29 -5.90 8.05
N LEU A 22 13.21 -5.45 8.89
CA LEU A 22 14.11 -6.34 9.65
C LEU A 22 13.37 -7.26 10.62
N ARG A 23 12.20 -6.83 11.12
CA ARG A 23 11.37 -7.64 12.03
C ARG A 23 10.95 -8.97 11.40
N VAL A 24 10.82 -9.04 10.07
CA VAL A 24 10.49 -10.27 9.34
C VAL A 24 11.53 -11.37 9.55
N LEU A 25 12.79 -11.01 9.76
CA LEU A 25 13.91 -11.94 10.00
C LEU A 25 14.07 -12.34 11.46
N LEU A 26 13.45 -11.62 12.39
CA LEU A 26 13.63 -11.87 13.82
C LEU A 26 12.67 -12.96 14.33
N PRO A 27 13.07 -13.77 15.31
CA PRO A 27 12.18 -14.68 16.01
C PRO A 27 10.93 -13.96 16.55
N LYS A 28 9.80 -14.65 16.57
CA LYS A 28 8.51 -14.06 16.95
C LYS A 28 8.43 -13.61 18.42
N ASP A 29 9.18 -14.26 19.28
CA ASP A 29 9.27 -14.01 20.74
C ASP A 29 10.14 -12.82 21.11
N ILE A 30 10.93 -12.29 20.17
CA ILE A 30 11.72 -11.06 20.40
C ILE A 30 10.78 -9.86 20.40
N LEU A 31 10.76 -9.12 21.50
CA LEU A 31 9.95 -7.91 21.65
C LEU A 31 10.50 -6.76 20.79
N ALA A 32 9.61 -6.00 20.17
CA ALA A 32 9.96 -4.79 19.44
C ALA A 32 10.26 -3.66 20.45
N ASN A 33 11.53 -3.41 20.72
CA ASN A 33 12.00 -2.36 21.62
C ASN A 33 13.36 -1.81 21.17
N ALA A 34 13.84 -0.76 21.83
CA ALA A 34 15.10 -0.10 21.49
C ALA A 34 16.30 -1.06 21.55
N GLY A 35 16.31 -2.02 22.49
CA GLY A 35 17.38 -3.00 22.62
C GLY A 35 17.48 -3.94 21.42
N THR A 36 16.35 -4.36 20.87
CA THR A 36 16.29 -5.21 19.66
C THR A 36 16.93 -4.52 18.45
N TYR A 37 16.76 -3.22 18.33
CA TYR A 37 17.26 -2.43 17.21
C TYR A 37 18.59 -1.73 17.47
N ALA A 38 19.15 -1.84 18.69
CA ALA A 38 20.40 -1.20 19.05
C ALA A 38 21.62 -1.58 18.16
N PRO A 39 21.73 -2.82 17.64
CA PRO A 39 22.81 -3.18 16.72
C PRO A 39 22.66 -2.60 15.30
N LEU A 40 21.51 -1.98 14.98
CA LEU A 40 21.20 -1.54 13.62
C LEU A 40 21.47 -0.04 13.47
N THR A 41 22.27 0.31 12.47
CA THR A 41 22.46 1.70 12.05
C THR A 41 21.72 1.94 10.75
N VAL A 42 20.84 2.94 10.76
CA VAL A 42 20.12 3.40 9.56
C VAL A 42 20.61 4.81 9.24
N GLU A 43 21.28 4.93 8.12
CA GLU A 43 21.84 6.20 7.61
C GLU A 43 21.14 6.59 6.32
N ALA A 44 20.86 7.87 6.17
CA ALA A 44 20.32 8.46 4.95
C ALA A 44 20.88 9.87 4.77
N PRO A 45 21.27 10.27 3.55
CA PRO A 45 21.79 11.60 3.30
C PRO A 45 20.80 12.68 3.72
N ARG A 46 21.25 13.67 4.47
CA ARG A 46 20.43 14.79 4.90
C ARG A 46 19.92 15.60 3.70
N GLY A 47 18.65 15.98 3.69
CA GLY A 47 18.02 16.69 2.57
C GLY A 47 17.58 15.77 1.42
N SER A 48 17.69 14.45 1.61
CA SER A 48 17.15 13.47 0.63
C SER A 48 15.67 13.19 0.87
N LEU A 49 15.03 12.49 -0.08
CA LEU A 49 13.64 12.01 0.02
C LEU A 49 13.38 11.24 1.32
N VAL A 50 14.35 10.46 1.80
CA VAL A 50 14.25 9.59 2.99
C VAL A 50 14.87 10.19 4.25
N ASN A 51 15.35 11.42 4.20
CA ASN A 51 15.85 12.22 5.32
C ASN A 51 15.65 13.71 5.04
N ALA A 52 14.40 14.06 4.77
CA ALA A 52 14.01 15.41 4.41
C ALA A 52 14.23 16.40 5.56
N THR A 53 14.56 17.63 5.19
CA THR A 53 14.73 18.74 6.12
C THR A 53 13.67 19.81 5.85
N TYR A 54 13.33 20.59 6.89
CA TYR A 54 12.46 21.76 6.74
C TYR A 54 12.98 22.67 5.61
N PRO A 55 12.09 23.20 4.76
CA PRO A 55 10.62 23.19 4.79
C PRO A 55 9.96 22.13 3.90
N SER A 56 10.61 21.01 3.58
CA SER A 56 10.05 19.95 2.74
C SER A 56 8.73 19.40 3.30
N ALA A 57 7.72 19.26 2.46
CA ALA A 57 6.44 18.67 2.84
C ALA A 57 6.58 17.13 3.01
N VAL A 58 6.09 16.61 4.15
CA VAL A 58 6.36 15.21 4.57
C VAL A 58 5.08 14.42 4.91
N VAL A 59 3.88 14.97 4.71
CA VAL A 59 2.63 14.37 5.18
C VAL A 59 2.39 12.96 4.59
N ALA A 60 2.81 12.70 3.37
CA ALA A 60 2.67 11.41 2.72
C ALA A 60 3.91 10.49 2.88
N GLY A 61 4.94 10.96 3.53
CA GLY A 61 6.15 10.18 3.76
C GLY A 61 5.90 8.96 4.65
N ASN A 62 5.04 9.10 5.66
CA ASN A 62 4.70 8.02 6.58
C ASN A 62 3.66 7.03 6.02
N VAL A 63 3.01 7.32 4.91
CA VAL A 63 2.01 6.42 4.29
C VAL A 63 2.55 5.77 3.01
N GLU A 64 3.07 6.51 2.05
CA GLU A 64 3.52 5.93 0.77
C GLU A 64 5.04 5.65 0.78
N THR A 65 5.87 6.62 1.15
CA THR A 65 7.34 6.43 1.15
C THR A 65 7.77 5.38 2.16
N SER A 66 7.14 5.29 3.32
CA SER A 66 7.44 4.24 4.31
C SER A 66 7.21 2.83 3.76
N ASN A 67 6.12 2.62 3.01
CA ASN A 67 5.87 1.34 2.32
C ASN A 67 6.96 1.03 1.29
N ARG A 68 7.40 2.04 0.52
CA ARG A 68 8.49 1.88 -0.46
C ARG A 68 9.83 1.55 0.21
N ILE A 69 10.12 2.17 1.35
CA ILE A 69 11.34 1.86 2.14
C ILE A 69 11.27 0.43 2.63
N ALA A 70 10.16 0.01 3.23
CA ALA A 70 9.98 -1.36 3.72
C ALA A 70 10.15 -2.39 2.59
N ASP A 71 9.50 -2.19 1.44
CA ASP A 71 9.63 -3.08 0.29
C ASP A 71 11.06 -3.10 -0.27
N THR A 72 11.76 -1.96 -0.28
CA THR A 72 13.15 -1.87 -0.76
C THR A 72 14.11 -2.62 0.16
N VAL A 73 13.93 -2.46 1.47
CA VAL A 73 14.75 -3.17 2.47
C VAL A 73 14.46 -4.68 2.40
N LEU A 74 13.21 -5.09 2.31
CA LEU A 74 12.84 -6.51 2.14
C LEU A 74 13.44 -7.09 0.84
N ALA A 75 13.37 -6.35 -0.27
CA ALA A 75 13.98 -6.79 -1.53
C ALA A 75 15.50 -6.96 -1.42
N ALA A 76 16.19 -6.06 -0.70
CA ALA A 76 17.63 -6.20 -0.44
C ALA A 76 17.90 -7.41 0.44
N LEU A 77 17.09 -7.66 1.47
CA LEU A 77 17.21 -8.83 2.34
C LEU A 77 16.92 -10.16 1.63
N ALA A 78 16.10 -10.15 0.58
CA ALA A 78 15.81 -11.34 -0.23
C ALA A 78 17.08 -11.89 -0.92
N GLY A 79 18.06 -11.04 -1.23
CA GLY A 79 19.37 -11.48 -1.71
C GLY A 79 20.17 -12.29 -0.69
N PHE A 80 19.89 -12.11 0.60
CA PHE A 80 20.56 -12.79 1.71
C PHE A 80 19.73 -13.96 2.25
N ALA A 81 18.41 -13.82 2.33
CA ALA A 81 17.50 -14.81 2.90
C ALA A 81 16.26 -15.01 2.00
N PRO A 82 16.43 -15.51 0.75
CA PRO A 82 15.35 -15.56 -0.25
C PRO A 82 14.15 -16.39 0.20
N GLU A 83 14.38 -17.46 0.96
CA GLU A 83 13.29 -18.33 1.43
C GLU A 83 12.49 -17.71 2.60
N THR A 84 13.02 -16.70 3.26
CA THR A 84 12.37 -16.05 4.41
C THR A 84 11.54 -14.85 3.97
N ILE A 85 12.00 -14.15 2.94
CA ILE A 85 11.35 -12.92 2.47
C ILE A 85 10.21 -13.26 1.51
N PRO A 86 8.96 -12.84 1.82
CA PRO A 86 7.83 -13.07 0.94
C PRO A 86 7.92 -12.20 -0.33
N ALA A 87 7.13 -12.54 -1.33
CA ALA A 87 6.84 -11.65 -2.46
C ALA A 87 6.20 -10.34 -1.96
N GLN A 88 6.30 -9.29 -2.76
CA GLN A 88 5.77 -7.99 -2.37
C GLN A 88 4.24 -7.99 -2.30
N GLY A 89 3.68 -7.41 -1.25
CA GLY A 89 2.27 -7.08 -1.17
C GLY A 89 1.94 -5.82 -1.95
N GLN A 90 0.68 -5.37 -1.89
CA GLN A 90 0.20 -4.17 -2.59
C GLN A 90 1.11 -2.94 -2.44
N GLY A 91 1.79 -2.78 -1.31
CA GLY A 91 2.85 -1.80 -1.08
C GLY A 91 2.44 -0.33 -1.23
N THR A 92 1.20 -0.03 -0.97
CA THR A 92 0.60 1.31 -0.94
C THR A 92 -0.56 1.29 0.04
N MET A 93 -0.88 2.41 0.67
CA MET A 93 -2.06 2.48 1.55
C MET A 93 -3.35 2.78 0.77
N ASN A 94 -3.25 3.10 -0.53
CA ASN A 94 -4.40 3.48 -1.35
C ASN A 94 -5.28 4.51 -0.65
N ASN A 95 -4.66 5.63 -0.26
CA ASN A 95 -5.34 6.67 0.52
C ASN A 95 -6.42 7.35 -0.34
N LEU A 96 -7.64 7.32 0.14
CA LEU A 96 -8.81 7.97 -0.41
C LEU A 96 -9.31 9.01 0.58
N LEU A 97 -9.32 10.27 0.16
CA LEU A 97 -9.86 11.40 0.92
C LEU A 97 -10.97 12.05 0.11
N ILE A 98 -12.16 12.17 0.68
CA ILE A 98 -13.30 12.88 0.09
C ILE A 98 -13.80 13.87 1.13
N GLY A 99 -14.06 15.11 0.72
CA GLY A 99 -14.55 16.14 1.63
C GLY A 99 -15.51 17.10 0.95
N GLY A 100 -16.55 17.48 1.67
CA GLY A 100 -17.54 18.47 1.28
C GLY A 100 -17.79 19.50 2.38
N PRO A 101 -18.81 20.33 2.25
CA PRO A 101 -19.12 21.37 3.25
C PRO A 101 -19.43 20.76 4.62
N GLY A 102 -18.50 20.94 5.58
CA GLY A 102 -18.67 20.51 6.96
C GLY A 102 -18.35 19.05 7.28
N TRP A 103 -17.87 18.27 6.32
CA TRP A 103 -17.46 16.89 6.53
C TRP A 103 -16.21 16.52 5.75
N THR A 104 -15.49 15.52 6.24
CA THR A 104 -14.33 14.93 5.55
C THR A 104 -14.25 13.46 5.91
N TYR A 105 -14.07 12.63 4.91
CA TYR A 105 -13.82 11.20 5.06
C TYR A 105 -12.43 10.84 4.55
N TYR A 106 -11.73 10.01 5.31
CA TYR A 106 -10.44 9.43 4.92
C TYR A 106 -10.42 7.95 5.21
N GLU A 107 -10.00 7.16 4.21
CA GLU A 107 -9.71 5.75 4.41
C GLU A 107 -8.42 5.30 3.71
N THR A 108 -7.84 4.25 4.25
CA THR A 108 -6.81 3.44 3.60
C THR A 108 -7.46 2.15 3.14
N ILE A 109 -7.14 1.69 1.92
CA ILE A 109 -7.79 0.53 1.32
C ILE A 109 -6.80 -0.63 1.24
N GLY A 110 -7.22 -1.82 1.69
CA GLY A 110 -6.47 -3.06 1.59
C GLY A 110 -6.29 -3.53 0.14
N GLY A 111 -5.49 -4.57 -0.05
CA GLY A 111 -5.26 -5.17 -1.37
C GLY A 111 -4.66 -6.56 -1.25
N GLY A 112 -3.89 -6.99 -2.23
CA GLY A 112 -3.29 -8.32 -2.21
C GLY A 112 -2.01 -8.38 -1.38
N GLN A 113 -1.88 -9.39 -0.53
CA GLN A 113 -0.60 -9.71 0.12
C GLN A 113 0.25 -10.58 -0.79
N GLY A 114 1.57 -10.40 -0.76
CA GLY A 114 2.51 -11.28 -1.45
C GLY A 114 2.50 -12.69 -0.89
N ALA A 115 2.68 -13.67 -1.75
CA ALA A 115 2.85 -15.06 -1.38
C ALA A 115 4.23 -15.31 -0.75
N SER A 116 4.39 -16.45 -0.10
CA SER A 116 5.64 -16.86 0.53
C SER A 116 5.87 -18.36 0.34
N ASN A 117 7.02 -18.87 0.78
CA ASN A 117 7.30 -20.30 0.83
C ASN A 117 6.33 -21.11 1.72
N ARG A 118 5.45 -20.45 2.46
CA ARG A 118 4.46 -21.07 3.38
C ARG A 118 3.06 -21.15 2.77
N GLY A 119 2.83 -20.49 1.64
CA GLY A 119 1.53 -20.50 0.99
C GLY A 119 1.17 -19.22 0.26
N SER A 120 -0.02 -19.23 -0.30
CA SER A 120 -0.58 -18.11 -1.06
C SER A 120 -0.83 -16.88 -0.18
N GLY A 121 -0.72 -15.71 -0.80
CA GLY A 121 -1.02 -14.45 -0.14
C GLY A 121 -2.53 -14.26 0.10
N PRO A 122 -2.96 -13.77 1.27
CA PRO A 122 -4.35 -13.37 1.50
C PRO A 122 -4.80 -12.25 0.56
N SER A 123 -6.07 -12.30 0.16
CA SER A 123 -6.72 -11.28 -0.68
C SER A 123 -7.43 -10.23 0.15
N GLY A 124 -7.45 -8.99 -0.33
CA GLY A 124 -8.24 -7.91 0.25
C GLY A 124 -7.85 -7.50 1.67
N VAL A 125 -6.57 -7.58 2.01
CA VAL A 125 -6.07 -7.29 3.37
C VAL A 125 -5.13 -6.08 3.40
N HIS A 126 -4.99 -5.47 4.57
CA HIS A 126 -3.90 -4.54 4.80
C HIS A 126 -2.57 -5.27 4.92
N VAL A 127 -1.53 -4.73 4.30
CA VAL A 127 -0.20 -5.35 4.25
C VAL A 127 0.91 -4.36 4.61
N GLY A 128 2.04 -4.88 5.07
CA GLY A 128 3.21 -4.08 5.36
C GLY A 128 2.97 -3.08 6.48
N MET A 129 3.17 -1.81 6.19
CA MET A 129 3.05 -0.69 7.13
C MET A 129 1.59 -0.24 7.35
N SER A 130 0.60 -0.96 6.83
CA SER A 130 -0.82 -0.63 6.90
C SER A 130 -1.57 -1.69 7.71
N ASN A 131 -2.42 -1.26 8.65
CA ASN A 131 -3.27 -2.15 9.45
C ASN A 131 -4.47 -1.36 9.99
N THR A 132 -5.48 -1.17 9.15
CA THR A 132 -6.66 -0.38 9.45
C THR A 132 -7.91 -1.24 9.31
N LEU A 133 -8.93 -1.02 10.13
CA LEU A 133 -10.25 -1.62 9.93
C LEU A 133 -11.05 -0.77 8.96
N ASN A 134 -11.89 -1.44 8.14
CA ASN A 134 -12.83 -0.74 7.27
C ASN A 134 -13.97 -0.14 8.09
N THR A 135 -14.45 1.03 7.68
CA THR A 135 -15.72 1.56 8.18
C THR A 135 -16.85 0.67 7.65
N PRO A 136 -17.75 0.17 8.52
CA PRO A 136 -18.94 -0.54 8.06
C PRO A 136 -19.75 0.29 7.06
N ILE A 137 -20.24 -0.35 6.00
CA ILE A 137 -20.91 0.37 4.89
C ILE A 137 -22.11 1.17 5.39
N GLU A 138 -22.92 0.59 6.27
CA GLU A 138 -24.08 1.24 6.83
C GLU A 138 -23.72 2.50 7.65
N ALA A 139 -22.68 2.41 8.47
CA ALA A 139 -22.19 3.55 9.24
C ALA A 139 -21.63 4.65 8.32
N PHE A 140 -20.90 4.25 7.28
CA PHE A 140 -20.36 5.15 6.28
C PHE A 140 -21.47 5.93 5.55
N GLU A 141 -22.51 5.22 5.07
CA GLU A 141 -23.63 5.83 4.32
C GLU A 141 -24.59 6.63 5.22
N MET A 142 -24.61 6.37 6.53
CA MET A 142 -25.39 7.16 7.48
C MET A 142 -24.68 8.46 7.89
N GLU A 143 -23.36 8.44 7.97
CA GLU A 143 -22.56 9.58 8.47
C GLU A 143 -22.19 10.56 7.36
N TYR A 144 -21.98 10.07 6.13
CA TYR A 144 -21.50 10.87 5.01
C TYR A 144 -22.47 10.85 3.84
N PRO A 145 -22.61 11.97 3.07
CA PRO A 145 -23.44 12.01 1.85
C PRO A 145 -22.76 11.23 0.71
N MET A 146 -22.54 9.95 0.93
CA MET A 146 -21.90 9.05 0.00
C MET A 146 -22.58 7.68 -0.02
N ARG A 147 -22.41 6.92 -1.10
CA ARG A 147 -22.91 5.55 -1.23
C ARG A 147 -21.81 4.63 -1.76
N VAL A 148 -21.72 3.42 -1.20
CA VAL A 148 -20.83 2.37 -1.68
C VAL A 148 -21.51 1.66 -2.86
N GLU A 149 -20.94 1.79 -4.06
CA GLU A 149 -21.45 1.12 -5.27
C GLU A 149 -20.84 -0.28 -5.43
N ARG A 150 -19.57 -0.44 -5.07
CA ARG A 150 -18.84 -1.72 -5.14
C ARG A 150 -17.85 -1.83 -4.00
N TYR A 151 -17.79 -3.01 -3.39
CA TYR A 151 -16.74 -3.39 -2.46
C TYR A 151 -16.52 -4.90 -2.55
N GLU A 152 -15.59 -5.29 -3.39
CA GLU A 152 -15.40 -6.70 -3.78
C GLU A 152 -13.92 -6.99 -4.08
N LEU A 153 -13.56 -8.27 -4.15
CA LEU A 153 -12.23 -8.68 -4.57
C LEU A 153 -12.04 -8.49 -6.08
N LEU A 154 -10.88 -7.96 -6.47
CA LEU A 154 -10.43 -7.89 -7.86
C LEU A 154 -9.80 -9.21 -8.26
N TYR A 155 -10.63 -10.21 -8.53
CA TYR A 155 -10.17 -11.55 -8.85
C TYR A 155 -9.19 -11.58 -10.03
N GLY A 156 -8.15 -12.41 -9.92
CA GLY A 156 -7.11 -12.55 -10.92
C GLY A 156 -6.06 -11.43 -10.89
N SER A 157 -6.03 -10.60 -9.84
CA SER A 157 -5.02 -9.54 -9.71
C SER A 157 -3.75 -9.98 -8.97
N GLY A 158 -3.80 -11.05 -8.20
CA GLY A 158 -2.60 -11.65 -7.58
C GLY A 158 -1.70 -12.29 -8.63
N GLY A 159 -0.37 -12.19 -8.45
CA GLY A 159 0.63 -12.80 -9.32
C GLY A 159 0.64 -14.33 -9.19
N ASP A 160 0.89 -15.02 -10.30
CA ASP A 160 0.97 -16.48 -10.34
C ASP A 160 2.32 -17.00 -9.81
N GLY A 161 2.34 -18.26 -9.39
CA GLY A 161 3.50 -18.94 -8.86
C GLY A 161 3.12 -20.32 -8.31
N GLU A 162 4.05 -21.03 -7.68
CA GLU A 162 3.73 -22.20 -6.86
C GLU A 162 2.73 -21.82 -5.77
N HIS A 163 2.93 -20.63 -5.17
CA HIS A 163 1.97 -19.99 -4.30
C HIS A 163 1.55 -18.66 -4.92
N ARG A 164 0.25 -18.48 -5.10
CA ARG A 164 -0.32 -17.30 -5.73
C ARG A 164 -0.36 -16.11 -4.78
N GLY A 165 -0.06 -14.90 -5.27
CA GLY A 165 -0.32 -13.66 -4.56
C GLY A 165 -1.80 -13.42 -4.32
N GLY A 166 -2.14 -12.69 -3.25
CA GLY A 166 -3.51 -12.31 -2.94
C GLY A 166 -4.09 -11.32 -3.95
N ASP A 167 -5.40 -11.36 -4.13
CA ASP A 167 -6.10 -10.42 -4.98
C ASP A 167 -6.32 -9.06 -4.29
N GLY A 168 -6.35 -8.00 -5.07
CA GLY A 168 -6.72 -6.65 -4.65
C GLY A 168 -8.23 -6.50 -4.42
N ILE A 169 -8.65 -5.25 -4.22
CA ILE A 169 -10.04 -4.83 -3.98
C ILE A 169 -10.48 -3.87 -5.07
N VAL A 170 -11.76 -3.90 -5.41
CA VAL A 170 -12.48 -2.81 -6.08
C VAL A 170 -13.31 -2.09 -5.02
N ARG A 171 -13.00 -0.82 -4.80
CA ARG A 171 -13.77 0.08 -3.94
C ARG A 171 -14.34 1.21 -4.80
N ALA A 172 -15.66 1.27 -4.98
CA ALA A 172 -16.34 2.33 -5.72
C ALA A 172 -17.30 3.07 -4.80
N VAL A 173 -17.20 4.40 -4.77
CA VAL A 173 -17.99 5.28 -3.92
C VAL A 173 -18.60 6.38 -4.78
N ARG A 174 -19.92 6.55 -4.68
CA ARG A 174 -20.68 7.66 -5.28
C ARG A 174 -20.82 8.78 -4.26
N VAL A 175 -20.56 10.02 -4.66
CA VAL A 175 -20.92 11.20 -3.86
C VAL A 175 -22.37 11.62 -4.14
N LEU A 176 -23.08 12.04 -3.10
CA LEU A 176 -24.50 12.48 -3.18
C LEU A 176 -24.63 14.00 -3.10
N GLU A 177 -23.52 14.72 -3.03
CA GLU A 177 -23.40 16.17 -3.15
C GLU A 177 -22.01 16.54 -3.68
N PRO A 178 -21.78 17.78 -4.15
CA PRO A 178 -20.47 18.20 -4.62
C PRO A 178 -19.40 18.05 -3.53
N ALA A 179 -18.24 17.50 -3.90
CA ALA A 179 -17.15 17.20 -2.98
C ALA A 179 -15.78 17.34 -3.65
N SER A 180 -14.74 17.47 -2.86
CA SER A 180 -13.34 17.37 -3.31
C SER A 180 -12.80 15.97 -3.07
N LEU A 181 -12.10 15.42 -4.07
CA LEU A 181 -11.40 14.15 -4.03
C LEU A 181 -9.89 14.38 -3.93
N SER A 182 -9.22 13.67 -3.05
CA SER A 182 -7.77 13.52 -3.09
C SER A 182 -7.37 12.05 -3.00
N LEU A 183 -6.59 11.60 -3.98
CA LEU A 183 -6.01 10.27 -4.01
C LEU A 183 -4.51 10.34 -3.83
N LEU A 184 -4.01 9.47 -2.95
CA LEU A 184 -2.59 9.33 -2.70
C LEU A 184 -2.27 7.84 -2.71
N THR A 185 -1.90 7.34 -3.88
CA THR A 185 -1.70 5.92 -4.14
C THR A 185 -0.38 5.69 -4.85
N ASP A 186 0.08 4.45 -4.84
CA ASP A 186 1.26 3.99 -5.57
C ASP A 186 0.95 2.67 -6.30
N ARG A 187 1.97 2.04 -6.91
CA ARG A 187 1.78 0.79 -7.66
C ARG A 187 0.80 0.90 -8.84
N ARG A 188 0.77 2.07 -9.53
CA ARG A 188 -0.04 2.30 -10.73
C ARG A 188 0.75 2.12 -12.03
N ARG A 189 2.09 1.98 -11.95
CA ARG A 189 2.97 1.75 -13.11
C ARG A 189 3.68 0.39 -13.04
N HIS A 190 4.08 -0.02 -11.85
CA HIS A 190 4.79 -1.26 -11.60
C HIS A 190 4.07 -2.02 -10.50
N GLY A 191 3.65 -3.24 -10.80
CA GLY A 191 3.01 -4.13 -9.85
C GLY A 191 3.95 -4.57 -8.72
N PRO A 192 3.42 -5.14 -7.66
CA PRO A 192 4.23 -5.81 -6.64
C PRO A 192 5.01 -6.97 -7.24
N HIS A 193 6.31 -7.06 -6.94
CA HIS A 193 7.17 -8.10 -7.51
C HIS A 193 6.89 -9.46 -6.88
N GLY A 194 6.92 -10.50 -7.70
CA GLY A 194 6.99 -11.87 -7.24
C GLY A 194 8.35 -12.19 -6.60
N ALA A 195 8.47 -13.36 -6.00
CA ALA A 195 9.70 -13.87 -5.40
C ALA A 195 9.97 -15.30 -5.86
N CYS A 196 11.26 -15.71 -5.88
CA CYS A 196 11.70 -17.06 -6.21
C CYS A 196 11.12 -17.63 -7.54
N GLY A 197 10.93 -16.75 -8.54
CA GLY A 197 10.36 -17.15 -9.84
C GLY A 197 8.85 -16.96 -9.96
N GLY A 198 8.18 -16.45 -8.95
CA GLY A 198 6.76 -16.07 -9.02
C GLY A 198 6.55 -14.78 -9.82
N GLU A 199 5.37 -14.64 -10.40
CA GLU A 199 4.98 -13.51 -11.25
C GLU A 199 4.57 -12.29 -10.41
N PRO A 200 4.69 -11.08 -10.97
CA PRO A 200 4.23 -9.87 -10.30
C PRO A 200 2.69 -9.83 -10.18
N GLY A 201 2.20 -9.19 -9.13
CA GLY A 201 0.78 -8.83 -9.03
C GLY A 201 0.41 -7.72 -10.02
N ARG A 202 -0.89 -7.61 -10.36
CA ARG A 202 -1.41 -6.52 -11.21
C ARG A 202 -1.27 -5.17 -10.52
N VAL A 203 -1.05 -4.16 -11.32
CA VAL A 203 -1.09 -2.75 -10.87
C VAL A 203 -2.50 -2.36 -10.42
N GLY A 204 -2.57 -1.41 -9.50
CA GLY A 204 -3.82 -0.75 -9.16
C GLY A 204 -4.21 0.31 -10.19
N ARG A 205 -5.47 0.77 -10.12
CA ARG A 205 -6.02 1.86 -10.96
C ARG A 205 -6.89 2.78 -10.11
N ASN A 206 -6.94 4.04 -10.51
CA ASN A 206 -7.86 5.02 -9.95
C ASN A 206 -8.73 5.54 -11.09
N LEU A 207 -10.05 5.60 -10.90
CA LEU A 207 -10.96 6.10 -11.92
C LEU A 207 -11.97 7.10 -11.31
N LEU A 208 -12.38 8.09 -12.09
CA LEU A 208 -13.51 8.98 -11.79
C LEU A 208 -14.46 8.97 -12.99
N GLY A 209 -15.70 8.56 -12.79
CA GLY A 209 -16.65 8.42 -13.88
C GLY A 209 -16.20 7.47 -15.00
N GLY A 210 -15.27 6.54 -14.72
CA GLY A 210 -14.65 5.64 -15.70
C GLY A 210 -13.38 6.17 -16.36
N GLU A 211 -13.03 7.44 -16.20
CA GLU A 211 -11.76 8.02 -16.66
C GLU A 211 -10.62 7.67 -15.68
N GLU A 212 -9.48 7.24 -16.22
CA GLU A 212 -8.32 6.87 -15.40
C GLU A 212 -7.60 8.11 -14.87
N LEU A 213 -7.37 8.13 -13.55
CA LEU A 213 -6.71 9.22 -12.84
C LEU A 213 -5.23 8.88 -12.53
N PRO A 214 -4.37 9.89 -12.42
CA PRO A 214 -3.01 9.72 -11.90
C PRO A 214 -2.98 9.13 -10.48
N PRO A 215 -1.84 8.50 -10.07
CA PRO A 215 -1.71 7.91 -8.75
C PRO A 215 -1.82 8.92 -7.61
N LYS A 216 -1.46 10.17 -7.85
CA LYS A 216 -1.55 11.28 -6.88
C LYS A 216 -2.27 12.43 -7.56
N VAL A 217 -3.45 12.76 -7.07
CA VAL A 217 -4.34 13.71 -7.73
C VAL A 217 -5.36 14.29 -6.76
N SER A 218 -5.72 15.55 -6.98
CA SER A 218 -6.93 16.16 -6.41
C SER A 218 -7.87 16.57 -7.54
N ARG A 219 -9.17 16.38 -7.34
CA ARG A 219 -10.26 16.69 -8.29
C ARG A 219 -11.49 17.18 -7.53
N GLU A 220 -12.26 18.04 -8.19
CA GLU A 220 -13.63 18.29 -7.76
C GLU A 220 -14.53 17.19 -8.33
N MET A 221 -15.55 16.84 -7.55
CA MET A 221 -16.59 15.88 -7.89
C MET A 221 -17.95 16.56 -7.85
N GLU A 222 -18.77 16.29 -8.84
CA GLU A 222 -20.18 16.71 -8.86
C GLU A 222 -21.07 15.65 -8.20
N GLU A 223 -22.28 16.04 -7.78
CA GLU A 223 -23.27 15.08 -7.30
C GLU A 223 -23.50 13.95 -8.31
N GLY A 224 -23.41 12.71 -7.85
CA GLY A 224 -23.57 11.51 -8.67
C GLY A 224 -22.27 10.93 -9.23
N ASP A 225 -21.16 11.65 -9.12
CA ASP A 225 -19.84 11.14 -9.53
C ASP A 225 -19.45 9.91 -8.73
N VAL A 226 -18.78 8.96 -9.41
CA VAL A 226 -18.28 7.73 -8.81
C VAL A 226 -16.76 7.67 -8.92
N VAL A 227 -16.09 7.69 -7.77
CA VAL A 227 -14.67 7.35 -7.70
C VAL A 227 -14.51 5.84 -7.50
N THR A 228 -13.60 5.23 -8.27
CA THR A 228 -13.26 3.80 -8.13
C THR A 228 -11.77 3.65 -7.91
N VAL A 229 -11.40 2.90 -6.88
CA VAL A 229 -10.04 2.50 -6.59
C VAL A 229 -9.95 0.98 -6.76
N GLU A 230 -9.18 0.54 -7.75
CA GLU A 230 -8.76 -0.84 -7.90
C GLU A 230 -7.38 -0.97 -7.24
N THR A 231 -7.28 -1.75 -6.18
CA THR A 231 -6.02 -1.90 -5.46
C THR A 231 -5.14 -2.98 -6.08
N PRO A 232 -3.80 -2.89 -5.94
CA PRO A 232 -2.90 -3.89 -6.50
C PRO A 232 -3.09 -5.28 -5.89
N GLY A 233 -2.86 -6.33 -6.69
CA GLY A 233 -2.65 -7.68 -6.19
C GLY A 233 -1.26 -7.83 -5.56
N GLY A 234 -1.03 -8.88 -4.78
CA GLY A 234 0.29 -9.28 -4.28
C GLY A 234 1.08 -10.08 -5.32
N GLY A 235 2.40 -10.11 -5.20
CA GLY A 235 3.26 -10.96 -6.04
C GLY A 235 3.14 -12.45 -5.69
N GLY A 236 3.33 -13.32 -6.68
CA GLY A 236 3.42 -14.77 -6.50
C GLY A 236 4.78 -15.21 -5.97
N TYR A 237 4.89 -16.44 -5.50
CA TYR A 237 6.11 -17.05 -4.98
C TYR A 237 6.36 -18.41 -5.62
N GLY A 238 7.62 -18.65 -6.03
CA GLY A 238 8.01 -19.90 -6.68
C GLY A 238 7.53 -19.98 -8.13
N HIS A 239 8.10 -20.90 -8.89
CA HIS A 239 7.71 -21.13 -10.29
C HIS A 239 6.35 -21.80 -10.40
N ALA A 240 5.44 -21.27 -11.23
CA ALA A 240 4.20 -21.96 -11.56
C ALA A 240 4.51 -23.30 -12.23
N GLY A 241 3.96 -24.39 -11.73
CA GLY A 241 4.17 -25.74 -12.28
C GLY A 241 5.34 -26.53 -11.69
N GLY A 242 5.92 -26.12 -10.58
CA GLY A 242 7.00 -26.83 -9.87
C GLY A 242 6.57 -28.04 -9.03
N GLY A 243 5.41 -28.61 -9.29
CA GLY A 243 4.99 -29.90 -8.71
C GLY A 243 5.40 -31.06 -9.61
N THR A 244 6.52 -31.71 -9.29
CA THR A 244 6.84 -33.06 -9.79
C THR A 244 6.39 -34.11 -8.80
#